data_dd64434d606a82190d2291d687433485
#
_entry.id   dd64434d606a82190d2291d687433485
#
_cell.length_a   1.000
_cell.length_b   1.000
_cell.length_c   1.000
_cell.angle_alpha   90.00
_cell.angle_beta   90.00
_cell.angle_gamma   90.00
#
_symmetry.space_group_name_H-M   'P 1'
#
loop_
_entity.id
_entity.type
_entity.pdbx_description
1 polymer ?
#
loop_
_entity_poly.entity_id
_entity_poly.type
_entity_poly.pdbx_seq_one_letter_code
_entity_poly.pdbx_strand_id
1 'polypeptide(L)'
;MKQKVSDYIADYIANWGIRDVFTVTGGGAMHMNDAFGHHPKLHCTYQHHEQACAMAAEAYARMDNRMAAVCVTTGPGATNAITGVLGCWMDSIPMIVFSGQARYATTVAASGLKLRSMGVQECNIVPVVTSLTKYAQMVIDPKEIRYHLEKALYMAVNGRPGPVWLDIPLDVQGATIETEDLRGYDPKENPEETPAAISQDVVKAIVDRIAQSRRPVLFPGNGVRLAGAIEDFHRLVNILGVPVITGMSSVDALESDHMYFVGRSGGTGTRPGNFALQNSDVLLSIGNRQGFAQTGFQYQDWARESFTILNDIDENELKKPNLHVSLPVVGDAGELIRKLICEAERRGADEKHPLFQGEDWVHQCQIWKQKYPVVTAKHYETIEEGCTNIYAFYEELSKAMQEGETLMVSVGTSRVAGSQAFRVKKGQRFITNPNTASMGFCLPAVTGICVAHPGESVVCVTGEGSLQMNIQELQTIRQNRLPVKLFVINNQGYHSIRQTQQSYFAPPLVGVGEESRDLSFPDLEKLAPAYGFTYRAIHHAEELPDVIREVLEMDGAAVCEVYVTKYQKTEPKTSAKKLEDGSMVSAPLEDMYPFLDQKELEENMYIPLPKKY
;
A
#
# COMPACT_ATOMS: atom_id res chain seq x y z
N MET A 1 40.18 -14.92 0.78
CA MET A 1 39.77 -15.89 -0.28
C MET A 1 39.39 -15.09 -1.55
N LYS A 2 39.83 -15.59 -2.72
CA LYS A 2 39.51 -14.93 -4.00
C LYS A 2 38.10 -15.26 -4.47
N GLN A 3 37.32 -14.22 -4.83
CA GLN A 3 35.95 -14.38 -5.30
C GLN A 3 35.61 -13.29 -6.33
N LYS A 4 34.75 -13.61 -7.32
CA LYS A 4 34.21 -12.62 -8.24
C LYS A 4 33.18 -11.74 -7.52
N VAL A 5 33.15 -10.42 -7.80
CA VAL A 5 32.26 -9.45 -7.11
C VAL A 5 30.79 -9.85 -7.23
N SER A 6 30.31 -10.26 -8.40
CA SER A 6 28.91 -10.70 -8.56
C SER A 6 28.56 -11.91 -7.71
N ASP A 7 29.50 -12.88 -7.56
CA ASP A 7 29.29 -14.05 -6.72
C ASP A 7 29.30 -13.66 -5.23
N TYR A 8 30.19 -12.72 -4.85
CA TYR A 8 30.22 -12.15 -3.50
C TYR A 8 28.92 -11.45 -3.15
N ILE A 9 28.34 -10.65 -4.09
CA ILE A 9 27.03 -10.01 -3.90
C ILE A 9 25.94 -11.06 -3.65
N ALA A 10 25.89 -12.12 -4.48
CA ALA A 10 24.92 -13.21 -4.36
C ALA A 10 25.01 -13.92 -3.00
N ASP A 11 26.21 -14.31 -2.61
CA ASP A 11 26.45 -14.93 -1.31
C ASP A 11 26.08 -14.00 -0.14
N TYR A 12 26.43 -12.71 -0.25
CA TYR A 12 26.18 -11.73 0.81
C TYR A 12 24.69 -11.52 1.05
N ILE A 13 23.91 -11.24 -0.01
CA ILE A 13 22.46 -11.01 0.13
C ILE A 13 21.72 -12.27 0.57
N ALA A 14 22.12 -13.44 0.08
CA ALA A 14 21.55 -14.73 0.51
C ALA A 14 21.82 -15.03 1.98
N ASN A 15 23.02 -14.73 2.48
CA ASN A 15 23.38 -14.92 3.88
C ASN A 15 22.72 -13.84 4.79
N TRP A 16 22.45 -12.65 4.27
CA TRP A 16 21.69 -11.62 4.98
C TRP A 16 20.22 -12.01 5.17
N GLY A 17 19.67 -12.88 4.31
CA GLY A 17 18.30 -13.39 4.41
C GLY A 17 17.41 -13.10 3.22
N ILE A 18 17.90 -12.42 2.18
CA ILE A 18 17.18 -12.27 0.92
C ILE A 18 17.10 -13.65 0.25
N ARG A 19 15.91 -14.01 -0.22
CA ARG A 19 15.63 -15.31 -0.87
C ARG A 19 15.25 -15.15 -2.33
N ASP A 20 14.64 -14.03 -2.68
CA ASP A 20 13.98 -13.83 -3.96
C ASP A 20 14.54 -12.61 -4.68
N VAL A 21 14.75 -12.77 -6.00
CA VAL A 21 15.26 -11.75 -6.92
C VAL A 21 14.28 -11.63 -8.08
N PHE A 22 13.70 -10.45 -8.28
CA PHE A 22 12.87 -10.14 -9.44
C PHE A 22 13.74 -9.48 -10.51
N THR A 23 13.71 -10.00 -11.73
CA THR A 23 14.70 -9.59 -12.72
C THR A 23 14.20 -9.67 -14.17
N VAL A 24 14.74 -8.79 -15.01
CA VAL A 24 14.82 -8.94 -16.46
C VAL A 24 16.30 -9.00 -16.83
N THR A 25 16.72 -10.06 -17.52
CA THR A 25 18.12 -10.25 -17.87
C THR A 25 18.58 -9.23 -18.91
N GLY A 26 19.84 -8.81 -18.83
CA GLY A 26 20.42 -7.88 -19.81
C GLY A 26 21.95 -7.80 -19.76
N GLY A 27 22.55 -7.37 -20.88
CA GLY A 27 24.00 -7.39 -21.05
C GLY A 27 24.79 -6.58 -20.02
N GLY A 28 24.25 -5.45 -19.55
CA GLY A 28 24.90 -4.62 -18.53
C GLY A 28 24.89 -5.22 -17.13
N ALA A 29 24.04 -6.23 -16.87
CA ALA A 29 23.95 -6.95 -15.59
C ALA A 29 24.34 -8.44 -15.71
N MET A 30 24.99 -8.84 -16.79
CA MET A 30 25.17 -10.26 -17.13
C MET A 30 25.86 -11.08 -16.06
N HIS A 31 26.86 -10.53 -15.35
CA HIS A 31 27.56 -11.27 -14.28
C HIS A 31 26.69 -11.41 -13.02
N MET A 32 25.86 -10.40 -12.70
CA MET A 32 24.90 -10.48 -11.61
C MET A 32 23.76 -11.44 -11.93
N ASN A 33 23.21 -11.38 -13.17
CA ASN A 33 22.18 -12.33 -13.61
C ASN A 33 22.67 -13.79 -13.52
N ASP A 34 23.91 -14.05 -13.95
CA ASP A 34 24.54 -15.38 -13.84
C ASP A 34 24.71 -15.81 -12.38
N ALA A 35 25.29 -14.93 -11.54
CA ALA A 35 25.54 -15.21 -10.14
C ALA A 35 24.24 -15.47 -9.34
N PHE A 36 23.21 -14.64 -9.53
CA PHE A 36 21.93 -14.81 -8.84
C PHE A 36 21.17 -16.05 -9.33
N GLY A 37 21.16 -16.27 -10.66
CA GLY A 37 20.44 -17.38 -11.29
C GLY A 37 21.01 -18.76 -10.94
N HIS A 38 22.30 -18.87 -10.65
CA HIS A 38 22.97 -20.11 -10.26
C HIS A 38 23.17 -20.27 -8.75
N HIS A 39 22.83 -19.24 -7.94
CA HIS A 39 23.05 -19.32 -6.50
C HIS A 39 22.01 -20.24 -5.82
N PRO A 40 22.42 -21.26 -5.03
CA PRO A 40 21.55 -22.33 -4.55
C PRO A 40 20.49 -21.87 -3.52
N LYS A 41 20.65 -20.68 -2.93
CA LYS A 41 19.73 -20.12 -1.93
C LYS A 41 18.89 -18.95 -2.47
N LEU A 42 19.10 -18.52 -3.71
CA LEU A 42 18.34 -17.46 -4.34
C LEU A 42 17.39 -18.04 -5.38
N HIS A 43 16.16 -17.56 -5.38
CA HIS A 43 15.17 -17.85 -6.40
C HIS A 43 14.96 -16.62 -7.27
N CYS A 44 15.19 -16.73 -8.59
CA CYS A 44 15.00 -15.67 -9.56
C CYS A 44 13.65 -15.81 -10.24
N THR A 45 12.79 -14.79 -10.11
CA THR A 45 11.57 -14.66 -10.89
C THR A 45 11.82 -13.75 -12.08
N TYR A 46 11.81 -14.33 -13.30
CA TYR A 46 12.02 -13.60 -14.53
C TYR A 46 10.71 -13.02 -15.03
N GLN A 47 10.69 -11.70 -15.22
CA GLN A 47 9.52 -10.95 -15.67
C GLN A 47 9.76 -10.34 -17.06
N HIS A 48 8.73 -9.72 -17.63
CA HIS A 48 8.77 -9.17 -18.98
C HIS A 48 8.96 -7.66 -19.02
N HIS A 49 8.98 -7.00 -17.86
CA HIS A 49 9.22 -5.56 -17.72
C HIS A 49 9.86 -5.24 -16.36
N GLU A 50 10.84 -4.34 -16.33
CA GLU A 50 11.57 -3.99 -15.10
C GLU A 50 10.71 -3.22 -14.10
N GLN A 51 9.70 -2.49 -14.57
CA GLN A 51 8.69 -1.90 -13.69
C GLN A 51 7.97 -2.99 -12.89
N ALA A 52 7.65 -4.10 -13.55
CA ALA A 52 7.01 -5.24 -12.90
C ALA A 52 7.93 -5.88 -11.85
N CYS A 53 9.24 -5.96 -12.09
CA CYS A 53 10.20 -6.47 -11.10
C CYS A 53 10.17 -5.66 -9.81
N ALA A 54 10.19 -4.33 -9.91
CA ALA A 54 10.15 -3.46 -8.73
C ALA A 54 8.77 -3.49 -8.03
N MET A 55 7.67 -3.54 -8.77
CA MET A 55 6.32 -3.67 -8.21
C MET A 55 6.10 -5.03 -7.53
N ALA A 56 6.66 -6.10 -8.06
CA ALA A 56 6.61 -7.42 -7.44
C ALA A 56 7.40 -7.46 -6.13
N ALA A 57 8.62 -6.90 -6.12
CA ALA A 57 9.43 -6.78 -4.91
C ALA A 57 8.74 -5.92 -3.83
N GLU A 58 8.03 -4.86 -4.23
CA GLU A 58 7.19 -4.05 -3.33
C GLU A 58 6.11 -4.90 -2.67
N ALA A 59 5.33 -5.62 -3.46
CA ALA A 59 4.23 -6.44 -2.95
C ALA A 59 4.72 -7.64 -2.12
N TYR A 60 5.85 -8.22 -2.49
CA TYR A 60 6.55 -9.25 -1.70
C TYR A 60 6.84 -8.74 -0.28
N ALA A 61 7.45 -7.56 -0.16
CA ALA A 61 7.78 -6.99 1.13
C ALA A 61 6.55 -6.56 1.95
N ARG A 62 5.43 -6.20 1.30
CA ARG A 62 4.17 -5.88 1.99
C ARG A 62 3.54 -7.07 2.71
N MET A 63 3.89 -8.30 2.35
CA MET A 63 3.34 -9.48 3.02
C MET A 63 3.82 -9.60 4.48
N ASP A 64 5.12 -9.55 4.71
CA ASP A 64 5.71 -9.84 6.02
C ASP A 64 7.01 -9.07 6.30
N ASN A 65 7.20 -7.92 5.65
CA ASN A 65 8.38 -7.05 5.75
C ASN A 65 9.70 -7.68 5.28
N ARG A 66 9.69 -8.88 4.67
CA ARG A 66 10.89 -9.45 4.06
C ARG A 66 11.27 -8.64 2.82
N MET A 67 12.54 -8.29 2.71
CA MET A 67 13.05 -7.57 1.55
C MET A 67 13.41 -8.54 0.43
N ALA A 68 12.96 -8.26 -0.80
CA ALA A 68 13.44 -8.89 -2.02
C ALA A 68 14.47 -8.01 -2.73
N ALA A 69 15.25 -8.61 -3.62
CA ALA A 69 16.14 -7.88 -4.52
C ALA A 69 15.50 -7.70 -5.90
N VAL A 70 15.83 -6.60 -6.54
CA VAL A 70 15.54 -6.33 -7.95
C VAL A 70 16.85 -6.25 -8.69
N CYS A 71 16.99 -6.98 -9.80
CA CYS A 71 18.17 -6.90 -10.66
C CYS A 71 17.78 -6.50 -12.08
N VAL A 72 18.31 -5.37 -12.55
CA VAL A 72 17.99 -4.79 -13.87
C VAL A 72 19.26 -4.40 -14.61
N THR A 73 19.18 -4.31 -15.92
CA THR A 73 20.32 -3.92 -16.76
C THR A 73 20.49 -2.40 -16.83
N THR A 74 21.54 -1.95 -17.51
CA THR A 74 21.87 -0.53 -17.71
C THR A 74 20.81 0.21 -18.53
N GLY A 75 20.77 1.53 -18.41
CA GLY A 75 19.92 2.42 -19.20
C GLY A 75 18.44 2.18 -19.02
N PRO A 76 17.71 1.72 -20.06
CA PRO A 76 16.25 1.52 -19.98
C PRO A 76 15.85 0.50 -18.93
N GLY A 77 16.65 -0.51 -18.63
CA GLY A 77 16.37 -1.45 -17.54
C GLY A 77 16.28 -0.76 -16.19
N ALA A 78 17.24 0.11 -15.89
CA ALA A 78 17.24 0.88 -14.66
C ALA A 78 16.10 1.92 -14.63
N THR A 79 15.89 2.70 -15.70
CA THR A 79 14.86 3.74 -15.72
C THR A 79 13.45 3.18 -15.69
N ASN A 80 13.19 2.00 -16.26
CA ASN A 80 11.89 1.34 -16.21
C ASN A 80 11.49 0.94 -14.78
N ALA A 81 12.43 0.62 -13.89
CA ALA A 81 12.13 0.20 -12.51
C ALA A 81 11.65 1.35 -11.60
N ILE A 82 11.85 2.61 -11.99
CA ILE A 82 11.66 3.80 -11.13
C ILE A 82 10.24 3.88 -10.54
N THR A 83 9.20 3.57 -11.31
CA THR A 83 7.81 3.65 -10.82
C THR A 83 7.56 2.71 -9.63
N GLY A 84 8.09 1.49 -9.66
CA GLY A 84 7.97 0.56 -8.53
C GLY A 84 8.80 1.00 -7.33
N VAL A 85 10.00 1.55 -7.57
CA VAL A 85 10.84 2.12 -6.50
C VAL A 85 10.17 3.32 -5.84
N LEU A 86 9.48 4.18 -6.62
CA LEU A 86 8.66 5.28 -6.06
C LEU A 86 7.56 4.75 -5.14
N GLY A 87 6.92 3.61 -5.47
CA GLY A 87 5.93 2.96 -4.61
C GLY A 87 6.51 2.60 -3.25
N CYS A 88 7.67 1.97 -3.25
CA CYS A 88 8.41 1.64 -2.03
C CYS A 88 8.80 2.87 -1.22
N TRP A 89 9.31 3.91 -1.86
CA TRP A 89 9.68 5.16 -1.20
C TRP A 89 8.50 5.83 -0.50
N MET A 90 7.38 5.97 -1.20
CA MET A 90 6.20 6.64 -0.66
C MET A 90 5.53 5.86 0.48
N ASP A 91 5.61 4.54 0.47
CA ASP A 91 4.96 3.67 1.45
C ASP A 91 5.92 3.07 2.49
N SER A 92 7.19 3.51 2.47
CA SER A 92 8.23 3.07 3.42
C SER A 92 8.47 1.55 3.36
N ILE A 93 8.52 0.98 2.15
CA ILE A 93 8.72 -0.45 1.91
C ILE A 93 10.20 -0.71 1.61
N PRO A 94 10.88 -1.63 2.31
CA PRO A 94 12.27 -1.94 2.05
C PRO A 94 12.44 -2.69 0.71
N MET A 95 13.42 -2.28 -0.09
CA MET A 95 13.80 -2.91 -1.35
C MET A 95 15.27 -2.63 -1.62
N ILE A 96 16.00 -3.61 -2.18
CA ILE A 96 17.33 -3.37 -2.75
C ILE A 96 17.30 -3.55 -4.27
N VAL A 97 17.76 -2.54 -4.99
CA VAL A 97 17.88 -2.59 -6.45
C VAL A 97 19.35 -2.67 -6.84
N PHE A 98 19.68 -3.62 -7.67
CA PHE A 98 20.96 -3.74 -8.36
C PHE A 98 20.74 -3.40 -9.83
N SER A 99 21.37 -2.33 -10.33
CA SER A 99 21.44 -2.07 -11.76
C SER A 99 22.84 -2.37 -12.29
N GLY A 100 22.86 -2.98 -13.46
CA GLY A 100 24.10 -3.07 -14.21
C GLY A 100 24.42 -1.76 -14.90
N GLN A 101 25.71 -1.54 -15.20
CA GLN A 101 26.17 -0.35 -15.90
C GLN A 101 27.21 -0.74 -16.98
N ALA A 102 27.43 0.15 -17.95
CA ALA A 102 28.57 0.07 -18.86
C ALA A 102 29.88 -0.05 -18.06
N ARG A 103 30.95 -0.54 -18.69
CA ARG A 103 32.28 -0.55 -18.06
C ARG A 103 32.64 0.85 -17.58
N TYR A 104 33.10 0.99 -16.33
CA TYR A 104 33.32 2.31 -15.71
C TYR A 104 34.15 3.25 -16.59
N ALA A 105 35.28 2.75 -17.15
CA ALA A 105 36.14 3.54 -18.00
C ALA A 105 35.48 4.07 -19.30
N THR A 106 34.32 3.53 -19.68
CA THR A 106 33.53 3.96 -20.83
C THR A 106 32.31 4.80 -20.44
N THR A 107 32.17 5.18 -19.18
CA THR A 107 31.06 6.03 -18.72
C THR A 107 31.40 7.52 -18.80
N VAL A 108 30.38 8.36 -18.89
CA VAL A 108 30.53 9.83 -18.78
C VAL A 108 31.16 10.22 -17.45
N ALA A 109 30.80 9.52 -16.37
CA ALA A 109 31.37 9.76 -15.05
C ALA A 109 32.90 9.62 -15.03
N ALA A 110 33.42 8.58 -15.67
CA ALA A 110 34.88 8.35 -15.80
C ALA A 110 35.57 9.38 -16.69
N SER A 111 34.88 9.91 -17.70
CA SER A 111 35.47 10.87 -18.67
C SER A 111 35.70 12.27 -18.04
N GLY A 112 34.98 12.61 -16.97
CA GLY A 112 34.97 13.96 -16.41
C GLY A 112 34.35 15.06 -17.30
N LEU A 113 33.78 14.67 -18.45
CA LEU A 113 33.20 15.58 -19.44
C LEU A 113 31.67 15.68 -19.24
N LYS A 114 31.09 16.80 -19.70
CA LYS A 114 29.62 17.01 -19.69
C LYS A 114 29.01 16.42 -20.98
N LEU A 115 29.02 15.10 -21.09
CA LEU A 115 28.37 14.37 -22.18
C LEU A 115 27.00 13.86 -21.75
N ARG A 116 26.14 13.57 -22.75
CA ARG A 116 24.83 12.92 -22.47
C ARG A 116 24.99 11.43 -22.24
N SER A 117 25.88 10.78 -22.99
CA SER A 117 26.20 9.36 -22.91
C SER A 117 27.55 9.13 -23.62
N MET A 118 28.30 8.12 -23.20
CA MET A 118 29.51 7.66 -23.80
C MET A 118 29.52 6.13 -23.97
N GLY A 119 29.14 5.40 -22.92
CA GLY A 119 28.99 3.94 -22.95
C GLY A 119 27.73 3.49 -23.68
N VAL A 120 27.69 2.21 -24.04
CA VAL A 120 26.52 1.60 -24.70
C VAL A 120 25.36 1.56 -23.72
N GLN A 121 24.23 2.17 -24.08
CA GLN A 121 23.01 2.27 -23.24
C GLN A 121 23.25 2.92 -21.87
N GLU A 122 24.35 3.67 -21.72
CA GLU A 122 24.68 4.32 -20.46
C GLU A 122 23.59 5.29 -20.01
N CYS A 123 23.20 5.17 -18.76
CA CYS A 123 22.44 6.18 -18.02
C CYS A 123 23.08 6.34 -16.64
N ASN A 124 23.44 7.56 -16.25
CA ASN A 124 23.84 7.83 -14.87
C ASN A 124 22.59 7.83 -13.99
N ILE A 125 22.20 6.65 -13.52
CA ILE A 125 20.94 6.43 -12.80
C ILE A 125 20.97 7.00 -11.38
N VAL A 126 22.13 7.04 -10.73
CA VAL A 126 22.25 7.44 -9.31
C VAL A 126 21.64 8.82 -9.03
N PRO A 127 21.98 9.91 -9.75
CA PRO A 127 21.32 11.20 -9.53
C PRO A 127 19.81 11.19 -9.75
N VAL A 128 19.31 10.30 -10.63
CA VAL A 128 17.87 10.19 -10.94
C VAL A 128 17.10 9.58 -9.77
N VAL A 129 17.68 8.59 -9.09
CA VAL A 129 17.01 7.83 -8.02
C VAL A 129 17.35 8.31 -6.62
N THR A 130 18.30 9.21 -6.44
CA THR A 130 18.73 9.72 -5.12
C THR A 130 17.56 10.31 -4.31
N SER A 131 16.59 10.96 -4.95
CA SER A 131 15.41 11.51 -4.29
C SER A 131 14.32 10.48 -3.95
N LEU A 132 14.48 9.25 -4.43
CA LEU A 132 13.53 8.14 -4.29
C LEU A 132 14.11 6.95 -3.53
N THR A 133 15.29 7.12 -2.94
CA THR A 133 16.00 6.05 -2.23
C THR A 133 16.66 6.59 -0.98
N LYS A 134 16.81 5.74 0.03
CA LYS A 134 17.57 6.08 1.24
C LYS A 134 19.08 6.08 0.99
N TYR A 135 19.52 5.29 0.04
CA TYR A 135 20.91 5.22 -0.39
C TYR A 135 20.98 4.82 -1.86
N ALA A 136 21.74 5.56 -2.64
CA ALA A 136 22.01 5.26 -4.04
C ALA A 136 23.50 5.49 -4.34
N GLN A 137 24.19 4.49 -4.91
CA GLN A 137 25.62 4.57 -5.18
C GLN A 137 26.03 3.76 -6.42
N MET A 138 26.88 4.36 -7.29
CA MET A 138 27.63 3.61 -8.26
C MET A 138 28.90 3.07 -7.61
N VAL A 139 29.06 1.75 -7.58
CA VAL A 139 30.23 1.09 -6.99
C VAL A 139 31.36 1.02 -8.03
N ILE A 140 32.34 1.89 -7.92
CA ILE A 140 33.44 2.01 -8.90
C ILE A 140 34.71 1.25 -8.51
N ASP A 141 34.95 1.07 -7.21
CA ASP A 141 36.04 0.23 -6.69
C ASP A 141 35.49 -1.13 -6.22
N PRO A 142 35.89 -2.24 -6.83
CA PRO A 142 35.49 -3.58 -6.40
C PRO A 142 35.74 -3.87 -4.91
N LYS A 143 36.74 -3.24 -4.29
CA LYS A 143 37.07 -3.43 -2.87
C LYS A 143 36.08 -2.79 -1.90
N GLU A 144 35.28 -1.80 -2.38
CA GLU A 144 34.28 -1.13 -1.57
C GLU A 144 32.92 -1.85 -1.60
N ILE A 145 32.81 -2.98 -2.30
CA ILE A 145 31.51 -3.67 -2.48
C ILE A 145 30.88 -4.08 -1.15
N ARG A 146 31.67 -4.56 -0.19
CA ARG A 146 31.19 -4.95 1.14
C ARG A 146 30.59 -3.75 1.89
N TYR A 147 31.31 -2.64 1.89
CA TYR A 147 30.86 -1.41 2.56
C TYR A 147 29.52 -0.93 2.00
N HIS A 148 29.39 -0.88 0.66
CA HIS A 148 28.16 -0.41 0.01
C HIS A 148 26.99 -1.37 0.21
N LEU A 149 27.21 -2.70 0.20
CA LEU A 149 26.19 -3.70 0.50
C LEU A 149 25.70 -3.58 1.95
N GLU A 150 26.61 -3.56 2.91
CA GLU A 150 26.27 -3.43 4.34
C GLU A 150 25.50 -2.14 4.61
N LYS A 151 25.96 -1.00 4.06
CA LYS A 151 25.30 0.29 4.19
C LYS A 151 23.90 0.27 3.56
N ALA A 152 23.79 -0.21 2.32
CA ALA A 152 22.51 -0.27 1.62
C ALA A 152 21.48 -1.14 2.38
N LEU A 153 21.87 -2.34 2.79
CA LEU A 153 21.00 -3.25 3.54
C LEU A 153 20.60 -2.68 4.90
N TYR A 154 21.55 -2.06 5.62
CA TYR A 154 21.25 -1.39 6.89
C TYR A 154 20.23 -0.26 6.71
N MET A 155 20.47 0.65 5.76
CA MET A 155 19.59 1.80 5.53
C MET A 155 18.21 1.38 5.03
N ALA A 156 18.10 0.28 4.26
CA ALA A 156 16.80 -0.18 3.75
C ALA A 156 15.80 -0.52 4.86
N VAL A 157 16.27 -1.04 6.01
CA VAL A 157 15.40 -1.59 7.05
C VAL A 157 15.46 -0.86 8.39
N ASN A 158 16.46 0.02 8.61
CA ASN A 158 16.59 0.77 9.85
C ASN A 158 15.96 2.16 9.73
N GLY A 159 15.57 2.74 10.87
CA GLY A 159 14.80 3.96 10.90
C GLY A 159 13.46 3.79 10.17
N ARG A 160 13.10 4.76 9.34
CA ARG A 160 11.98 4.63 8.41
C ARG A 160 12.42 3.77 7.23
N PRO A 161 11.84 2.57 7.00
CA PRO A 161 12.27 1.70 5.90
C PRO A 161 12.10 2.35 4.53
N GLY A 162 12.84 1.86 3.54
CA GLY A 162 12.72 2.37 2.17
C GLY A 162 13.67 1.70 1.19
N PRO A 163 13.54 2.00 -0.11
CA PRO A 163 14.37 1.42 -1.15
C PRO A 163 15.79 1.96 -1.11
N VAL A 164 16.73 1.12 -1.56
CA VAL A 164 18.14 1.45 -1.77
C VAL A 164 18.58 0.96 -3.14
N TRP A 165 19.63 1.58 -3.70
CA TRP A 165 20.07 1.31 -5.08
C TRP A 165 21.59 1.23 -5.20
N LEU A 166 22.09 0.12 -5.76
CA LEU A 166 23.50 -0.04 -6.11
C LEU A 166 23.63 -0.21 -7.62
N ASP A 167 24.37 0.69 -8.29
CA ASP A 167 24.68 0.66 -9.71
C ASP A 167 26.08 0.08 -9.91
N ILE A 168 26.19 -1.08 -10.56
CA ILE A 168 27.43 -1.87 -10.60
C ILE A 168 27.94 -1.94 -12.02
N PRO A 169 29.04 -1.22 -12.37
CA PRO A 169 29.68 -1.33 -13.69
C PRO A 169 30.11 -2.75 -14.04
N LEU A 170 30.02 -3.10 -15.32
CA LEU A 170 30.27 -4.46 -15.82
C LEU A 170 31.66 -4.99 -15.49
N ASP A 171 32.69 -4.15 -15.53
CA ASP A 171 34.06 -4.49 -15.14
C ASP A 171 34.19 -4.72 -13.62
N VAL A 172 33.44 -4.00 -12.80
CA VAL A 172 33.34 -4.22 -11.35
C VAL A 172 32.64 -5.54 -11.05
N GLN A 173 31.52 -5.85 -11.72
CA GLN A 173 30.81 -7.12 -11.55
C GLN A 173 31.72 -8.34 -11.79
N GLY A 174 32.58 -8.25 -12.82
CA GLY A 174 33.50 -9.32 -13.22
C GLY A 174 34.83 -9.34 -12.47
N ALA A 175 35.14 -8.31 -11.69
CA ALA A 175 36.42 -8.22 -10.96
C ALA A 175 36.55 -9.31 -9.89
N THR A 176 37.79 -9.72 -9.62
CA THR A 176 38.12 -10.66 -8.52
C THR A 176 38.65 -9.87 -7.34
N ILE A 177 38.13 -10.15 -6.15
CA ILE A 177 38.48 -9.50 -4.88
C ILE A 177 39.03 -10.52 -3.85
N GLU A 178 39.84 -10.05 -2.93
CA GLU A 178 40.20 -10.79 -1.72
C GLU A 178 39.17 -10.44 -0.62
N THR A 179 38.32 -11.38 -0.25
CA THR A 179 37.17 -11.11 0.63
C THR A 179 37.54 -10.75 2.07
N GLU A 180 38.73 -11.13 2.51
CA GLU A 180 39.23 -10.88 3.87
C GLU A 180 39.69 -9.43 4.08
N ASP A 181 40.05 -8.73 3.00
CA ASP A 181 40.58 -7.37 3.01
C ASP A 181 39.50 -6.29 2.83
N LEU A 182 38.23 -6.68 2.73
CA LEU A 182 37.16 -5.76 2.44
C LEU A 182 36.73 -4.94 3.67
N ARG A 183 36.69 -3.63 3.51
CA ARG A 183 36.15 -2.71 4.51
C ARG A 183 34.65 -2.97 4.74
N GLY A 184 34.23 -3.07 5.99
CA GLY A 184 32.82 -3.08 6.37
C GLY A 184 32.27 -1.68 6.61
N TYR A 185 30.93 -1.59 6.77
CA TYR A 185 30.20 -0.39 7.16
C TYR A 185 29.98 -0.35 8.68
N ASP A 186 30.16 0.80 9.33
CA ASP A 186 29.80 1.03 10.73
C ASP A 186 28.46 1.79 10.82
N PRO A 187 27.39 1.21 11.42
CA PRO A 187 26.12 1.90 11.64
C PRO A 187 26.22 3.28 12.33
N LYS A 188 27.28 3.53 13.07
CA LYS A 188 27.55 4.83 13.69
C LYS A 188 27.81 5.95 12.67
N GLU A 189 28.08 5.63 11.42
CA GLU A 189 28.20 6.62 10.34
C GLU A 189 26.85 7.29 9.99
N ASN A 190 25.72 6.61 10.34
CA ASN A 190 24.36 7.11 10.11
C ASN A 190 23.50 6.97 11.38
N PRO A 191 23.80 7.70 12.47
CA PRO A 191 23.08 7.58 13.75
C PRO A 191 21.60 7.99 13.66
N GLU A 192 21.22 8.78 12.67
CA GLU A 192 19.85 9.21 12.39
C GLU A 192 18.93 8.04 11.99
N GLU A 193 19.47 6.92 11.55
CA GLU A 193 18.71 5.71 11.23
C GLU A 193 18.30 4.90 12.47
N THR A 194 18.75 5.29 13.66
CA THR A 194 18.34 4.66 14.92
C THR A 194 17.11 5.37 15.47
N PRO A 195 15.94 4.69 15.59
CA PRO A 195 14.74 5.32 16.12
C PRO A 195 14.94 5.90 17.53
N ALA A 196 14.33 7.04 17.79
CA ALA A 196 14.33 7.62 19.12
C ALA A 196 13.56 6.74 20.12
N ALA A 197 14.12 6.53 21.31
CA ALA A 197 13.44 5.79 22.37
C ALA A 197 12.27 6.59 22.95
N ILE A 198 11.10 5.96 23.07
CA ILE A 198 9.90 6.58 23.64
C ILE A 198 10.00 6.58 25.17
N SER A 199 9.89 7.77 25.79
CA SER A 199 10.02 7.88 27.25
C SER A 199 8.79 7.30 27.98
N GLN A 200 9.02 6.75 29.18
CA GLN A 200 7.95 6.21 30.01
C GLN A 200 6.95 7.29 30.47
N ASP A 201 7.37 8.54 30.59
CA ASP A 201 6.47 9.63 31.00
C ASP A 201 5.49 9.97 29.89
N VAL A 202 5.90 9.92 28.62
CA VAL A 202 5.00 10.05 27.47
C VAL A 202 3.97 8.90 27.46
N VAL A 203 4.41 7.66 27.69
CA VAL A 203 3.52 6.50 27.75
C VAL A 203 2.48 6.64 28.85
N LYS A 204 2.88 7.04 30.07
CA LYS A 204 1.97 7.33 31.17
C LYS A 204 0.95 8.41 30.82
N ALA A 205 1.43 9.52 30.21
CA ALA A 205 0.55 10.63 29.80
C ALA A 205 -0.51 10.17 28.79
N ILE A 206 -0.14 9.31 27.83
CA ILE A 206 -1.10 8.73 26.87
C ILE A 206 -2.14 7.88 27.58
N VAL A 207 -1.73 6.97 28.46
CA VAL A 207 -2.63 6.07 29.18
C VAL A 207 -3.55 6.87 30.12
N ASP A 208 -3.04 7.92 30.81
CA ASP A 208 -3.84 8.84 31.62
C ASP A 208 -4.90 9.56 30.78
N ARG A 209 -4.51 10.03 29.60
CA ARG A 209 -5.40 10.75 28.70
C ARG A 209 -6.55 9.87 28.20
N ILE A 210 -6.24 8.62 27.81
CA ILE A 210 -7.26 7.64 27.38
C ILE A 210 -8.20 7.29 28.54
N ALA A 211 -7.67 7.00 29.73
CA ALA A 211 -8.48 6.62 30.88
C ALA A 211 -9.44 7.74 31.33
N GLN A 212 -9.08 9.01 31.12
CA GLN A 212 -9.90 10.18 31.49
C GLN A 212 -10.80 10.69 30.35
N SER A 213 -10.65 10.15 29.13
CA SER A 213 -11.43 10.58 27.97
C SER A 213 -12.89 10.08 28.03
N ARG A 214 -13.73 10.72 27.24
CA ARG A 214 -15.14 10.30 27.07
C ARG A 214 -15.39 9.64 25.73
N ARG A 215 -14.62 10.01 24.71
CA ARG A 215 -14.80 9.56 23.33
C ARG A 215 -13.44 9.32 22.65
N PRO A 216 -12.60 8.42 23.21
CA PRO A 216 -11.32 8.12 22.60
C PRO A 216 -11.49 7.33 21.31
N VAL A 217 -10.54 7.52 20.38
CA VAL A 217 -10.46 6.75 19.12
C VAL A 217 -9.01 6.34 18.88
N LEU A 218 -8.81 5.10 18.44
CA LEU A 218 -7.54 4.54 18.02
C LEU A 218 -7.47 4.43 16.50
N PHE A 219 -6.37 4.90 15.90
CA PHE A 219 -6.19 4.95 14.45
C PHE A 219 -4.82 4.39 14.03
N PRO A 220 -4.72 3.07 13.71
CA PRO A 220 -3.49 2.48 13.20
C PRO A 220 -3.22 2.87 11.76
N GLY A 221 -1.96 3.07 11.41
CA GLY A 221 -1.46 3.15 10.04
C GLY A 221 -0.63 1.92 9.66
N ASN A 222 -0.08 1.93 8.45
CA ASN A 222 0.80 0.85 7.98
C ASN A 222 2.09 0.72 8.81
N GLY A 223 2.50 1.77 9.52
CA GLY A 223 3.65 1.74 10.42
C GLY A 223 3.56 0.65 11.49
N VAL A 224 2.35 0.25 11.90
CA VAL A 224 2.13 -0.87 12.83
C VAL A 224 2.62 -2.19 12.21
N ARG A 225 2.33 -2.43 10.92
CA ARG A 225 2.83 -3.62 10.21
C ARG A 225 4.32 -3.54 9.95
N LEU A 226 4.82 -2.38 9.51
CA LEU A 226 6.25 -2.18 9.28
C LEU A 226 7.09 -2.41 10.53
N ALA A 227 6.53 -2.09 11.70
CA ALA A 227 7.14 -2.39 13.01
C ALA A 227 6.97 -3.86 13.45
N GLY A 228 6.35 -4.72 12.64
CA GLY A 228 6.08 -6.12 13.00
C GLY A 228 5.16 -6.29 14.21
N ALA A 229 4.27 -5.31 14.49
CA ALA A 229 3.53 -5.22 15.73
C ALA A 229 2.01 -5.41 15.57
N ILE A 230 1.54 -6.11 14.54
CA ILE A 230 0.11 -6.26 14.30
C ILE A 230 -0.59 -7.09 15.39
N GLU A 231 0.03 -8.16 15.86
CA GLU A 231 -0.50 -9.00 16.96
C GLU A 231 -0.50 -8.23 18.29
N ASP A 232 0.58 -7.47 18.57
CA ASP A 232 0.62 -6.58 19.72
C ASP A 232 -0.48 -5.50 19.63
N PHE A 233 -0.77 -5.01 18.42
CA PHE A 233 -1.84 -4.05 18.19
C PHE A 233 -3.22 -4.64 18.50
N HIS A 234 -3.52 -5.85 18.07
CA HIS A 234 -4.78 -6.54 18.42
C HIS A 234 -4.92 -6.69 19.94
N ARG A 235 -3.84 -7.05 20.64
CA ARG A 235 -3.82 -7.10 22.11
C ARG A 235 -4.04 -5.71 22.72
N LEU A 236 -3.39 -4.67 22.18
CA LEU A 236 -3.58 -3.29 22.64
C LEU A 236 -5.05 -2.84 22.52
N VAL A 237 -5.70 -3.17 21.40
CA VAL A 237 -7.11 -2.85 21.16
C VAL A 237 -7.99 -3.44 22.27
N ASN A 238 -7.80 -4.71 22.61
CA ASN A 238 -8.57 -5.38 23.64
C ASN A 238 -8.30 -4.81 25.04
N ILE A 239 -7.05 -4.52 25.38
CA ILE A 239 -6.65 -3.97 26.70
C ILE A 239 -7.10 -2.51 26.85
N LEU A 240 -7.07 -1.72 25.77
CA LEU A 240 -7.54 -0.34 25.85
C LEU A 240 -9.08 -0.23 25.85
N GLY A 241 -9.79 -1.11 25.12
CA GLY A 241 -11.25 -1.05 24.98
C GLY A 241 -11.77 0.15 24.21
N VAL A 242 -10.96 0.70 23.31
CA VAL A 242 -11.19 1.96 22.57
C VAL A 242 -11.67 1.67 21.14
N PRO A 243 -12.72 2.37 20.65
CA PRO A 243 -13.14 2.26 19.26
C PRO A 243 -11.99 2.50 18.28
N VAL A 244 -11.91 1.66 17.24
CA VAL A 244 -10.85 1.66 16.21
C VAL A 244 -11.42 2.07 14.87
N ILE A 245 -10.77 3.02 14.24
CA ILE A 245 -10.97 3.36 12.82
C ILE A 245 -9.73 3.00 12.03
N THR A 246 -9.87 2.64 10.77
CA THR A 246 -8.74 2.35 9.87
C THR A 246 -8.72 3.31 8.68
N GLY A 247 -7.63 3.32 7.93
CA GLY A 247 -7.47 4.10 6.71
C GLY A 247 -7.18 3.22 5.49
N MET A 248 -6.98 3.83 4.33
CA MET A 248 -6.69 3.10 3.09
C MET A 248 -5.40 2.28 3.12
N SER A 249 -4.42 2.64 3.94
CA SER A 249 -3.15 1.93 4.10
C SER A 249 -3.19 0.89 5.23
N SER A 250 -4.30 0.80 5.96
CA SER A 250 -4.47 -0.07 7.12
C SER A 250 -5.84 -0.75 7.15
N VAL A 251 -6.41 -1.04 5.97
CA VAL A 251 -7.73 -1.67 5.81
C VAL A 251 -7.84 -2.97 6.62
N ASP A 252 -6.77 -3.76 6.61
CA ASP A 252 -6.63 -5.06 7.24
C ASP A 252 -5.94 -5.03 8.62
N ALA A 253 -5.90 -3.87 9.27
CA ALA A 253 -5.28 -3.76 10.59
C ALA A 253 -6.15 -4.34 11.71
N LEU A 254 -7.45 -4.49 11.48
CA LEU A 254 -8.40 -5.10 12.40
C LEU A 254 -9.57 -5.71 11.61
N GLU A 255 -10.11 -6.82 12.09
CA GLU A 255 -11.24 -7.52 11.49
C GLU A 255 -12.49 -6.63 11.49
N SER A 256 -13.29 -6.73 10.43
CA SER A 256 -14.47 -5.87 10.26
C SER A 256 -15.61 -6.17 11.25
N ASP A 257 -15.65 -7.37 11.83
CA ASP A 257 -16.64 -7.79 12.84
C ASP A 257 -16.14 -7.62 14.29
N HIS A 258 -14.88 -7.21 14.48
CA HIS A 258 -14.36 -6.93 15.81
C HIS A 258 -15.23 -5.90 16.55
N MET A 259 -15.49 -6.12 17.85
CA MET A 259 -16.41 -5.30 18.64
C MET A 259 -16.00 -3.82 18.75
N TYR A 260 -14.71 -3.51 18.63
CA TYR A 260 -14.20 -2.14 18.65
C TYR A 260 -14.01 -1.54 17.25
N PHE A 261 -14.14 -2.32 16.17
CA PHE A 261 -14.04 -1.77 14.83
C PHE A 261 -15.27 -0.96 14.46
N VAL A 262 -15.08 0.31 14.07
CA VAL A 262 -16.16 1.23 13.71
C VAL A 262 -16.32 1.37 12.20
N GLY A 263 -15.22 1.59 11.49
CA GLY A 263 -15.21 1.85 10.05
C GLY A 263 -13.90 2.45 9.59
N ARG A 264 -13.91 2.99 8.38
CA ARG A 264 -12.73 3.58 7.75
C ARG A 264 -12.87 5.08 7.64
N SER A 265 -11.83 5.82 8.01
CA SER A 265 -11.84 7.28 7.98
C SER A 265 -11.14 7.82 6.72
N GLY A 266 -11.47 9.05 6.37
CA GLY A 266 -10.89 9.81 5.26
C GLY A 266 -11.89 10.29 4.23
N GLY A 267 -11.41 10.96 3.19
CA GLY A 267 -12.23 11.53 2.13
C GLY A 267 -13.08 10.52 1.34
N THR A 268 -12.63 9.27 1.29
CA THR A 268 -13.36 8.11 0.75
C THR A 268 -13.48 7.01 1.82
N GLY A 269 -13.60 7.41 3.08
CA GLY A 269 -13.89 6.52 4.19
C GLY A 269 -15.37 6.10 4.26
N THR A 270 -15.81 5.73 5.45
CA THR A 270 -17.21 5.40 5.75
C THR A 270 -17.79 6.43 6.72
N ARG A 271 -19.11 6.63 6.71
CA ARG A 271 -19.76 7.55 7.67
C ARG A 271 -19.44 7.22 9.12
N PRO A 272 -19.58 5.95 9.58
CA PRO A 272 -19.25 5.60 10.96
C PRO A 272 -17.83 5.93 11.35
N GLY A 273 -16.85 5.65 10.48
CA GLY A 273 -15.45 5.96 10.72
C GLY A 273 -15.19 7.47 10.85
N ASN A 274 -15.80 8.26 9.96
CA ASN A 274 -15.66 9.71 10.02
C ASN A 274 -16.43 10.33 11.21
N PHE A 275 -17.62 9.81 11.58
CA PHE A 275 -18.31 10.26 12.78
C PHE A 275 -17.49 9.97 14.04
N ALA A 276 -16.92 8.77 14.16
CA ALA A 276 -16.08 8.43 15.32
C ALA A 276 -14.84 9.36 15.40
N LEU A 277 -14.15 9.57 14.26
CA LEU A 277 -12.99 10.46 14.20
C LEU A 277 -13.35 11.89 14.66
N GLN A 278 -14.37 12.49 14.03
CA GLN A 278 -14.69 13.90 14.21
C GLN A 278 -15.28 14.19 15.58
N ASN A 279 -16.01 13.24 16.18
CA ASN A 279 -16.56 13.37 17.52
C ASN A 279 -15.58 12.98 18.64
N SER A 280 -14.38 12.50 18.31
CA SER A 280 -13.41 12.09 19.32
C SER A 280 -12.94 13.27 20.18
N ASP A 281 -12.75 13.04 21.48
CA ASP A 281 -12.08 13.99 22.39
C ASP A 281 -10.60 13.64 22.61
N VAL A 282 -10.22 12.38 22.30
CA VAL A 282 -8.83 11.91 22.25
C VAL A 282 -8.64 11.03 21.02
N LEU A 283 -7.67 11.36 20.18
CA LEU A 283 -7.27 10.54 19.05
C LEU A 283 -5.86 10.04 19.27
N LEU A 284 -5.69 8.71 19.38
CA LEU A 284 -4.37 8.06 19.34
C LEU A 284 -4.13 7.47 17.96
N SER A 285 -3.25 8.11 17.19
CA SER A 285 -2.84 7.65 15.86
C SER A 285 -1.44 7.05 15.92
N ILE A 286 -1.27 5.79 15.50
CA ILE A 286 -0.02 5.04 15.61
C ILE A 286 0.49 4.66 14.22
N GLY A 287 1.69 5.12 13.86
CA GLY A 287 2.35 4.79 12.60
C GLY A 287 1.52 5.15 11.36
N ASN A 288 0.77 6.25 11.45
CA ASN A 288 -0.15 6.69 10.41
C ASN A 288 0.21 8.12 9.97
N ARG A 289 0.82 8.24 8.84
CA ARG A 289 1.37 9.48 8.28
C ARG A 289 0.37 10.63 8.12
N GLN A 290 -0.95 10.38 8.20
CA GLN A 290 -2.03 11.36 8.04
C GLN A 290 -1.89 12.24 6.80
N GLY A 291 -1.86 11.63 5.62
CA GLY A 291 -1.89 12.34 4.34
C GLY A 291 -3.27 12.91 4.02
N PHE A 292 -3.39 13.76 2.99
CA PHE A 292 -4.65 14.40 2.58
C PHE A 292 -5.80 13.43 2.28
N ALA A 293 -5.52 12.21 1.85
CA ALA A 293 -6.55 11.18 1.69
C ALA A 293 -7.27 10.85 3.01
N GLN A 294 -6.57 11.00 4.15
CA GLN A 294 -7.10 10.77 5.49
C GLN A 294 -7.70 12.05 6.10
N THR A 295 -6.99 13.17 6.01
CA THR A 295 -7.40 14.42 6.66
C THR A 295 -8.45 15.20 5.83
N GLY A 296 -8.58 14.89 4.54
CA GLY A 296 -9.39 15.67 3.61
C GLY A 296 -8.75 17.00 3.24
N PHE A 297 -9.34 17.71 2.27
CA PHE A 297 -8.85 19.02 1.86
C PHE A 297 -9.19 20.13 2.88
N GLN A 298 -10.23 19.92 3.70
CA GLN A 298 -10.57 20.77 4.85
C GLN A 298 -9.85 20.26 6.11
N TYR A 299 -8.56 20.09 6.01
CA TYR A 299 -7.71 19.53 7.07
C TYR A 299 -7.74 20.31 8.38
N GLN A 300 -8.11 21.59 8.35
CA GLN A 300 -8.28 22.43 9.56
C GLN A 300 -9.43 21.95 10.43
N ASP A 301 -10.41 21.28 9.84
CA ASP A 301 -11.57 20.72 10.54
C ASP A 301 -11.37 19.26 10.95
N TRP A 302 -10.21 18.65 10.61
CA TRP A 302 -9.89 17.27 10.94
C TRP A 302 -9.65 17.10 12.44
N ALA A 303 -10.43 16.22 13.09
CA ALA A 303 -10.35 15.94 14.52
C ALA A 303 -10.30 17.23 15.39
N ARG A 304 -11.06 18.26 15.00
CA ARG A 304 -10.92 19.66 15.44
C ARG A 304 -11.06 19.88 16.95
N GLU A 305 -11.81 19.03 17.67
CA GLU A 305 -12.00 19.11 19.12
C GLU A 305 -11.19 18.03 19.86
N SER A 306 -10.44 17.21 19.14
CA SER A 306 -9.71 16.09 19.72
C SER A 306 -8.32 16.51 20.23
N PHE A 307 -7.95 15.98 21.39
CA PHE A 307 -6.53 15.96 21.79
C PHE A 307 -5.80 14.89 20.96
N THR A 308 -5.05 15.35 19.96
CA THR A 308 -4.42 14.47 18.98
C THR A 308 -3.04 14.00 19.46
N ILE A 309 -2.89 12.70 19.64
CA ILE A 309 -1.64 12.02 19.97
C ILE A 309 -1.19 11.29 18.70
N LEU A 310 -0.14 11.78 18.06
CA LEU A 310 0.33 11.22 16.80
C LEU A 310 1.73 10.62 16.97
N ASN A 311 1.86 9.34 16.64
CA ASN A 311 3.12 8.63 16.62
C ASN A 311 3.58 8.41 15.17
N ASP A 312 4.83 8.75 14.91
CA ASP A 312 5.55 8.41 13.69
C ASP A 312 7.03 8.24 14.00
N ILE A 313 7.72 7.41 13.23
CA ILE A 313 9.16 7.21 13.34
C ILE A 313 9.93 8.41 12.77
N ASP A 314 9.32 9.14 11.82
CA ASP A 314 9.86 10.34 11.19
C ASP A 314 9.24 11.60 11.83
N GLU A 315 10.07 12.35 12.56
CA GLU A 315 9.66 13.59 13.23
C GLU A 315 9.03 14.62 12.26
N ASN A 316 9.46 14.63 10.99
CA ASN A 316 8.94 15.58 10.00
C ASN A 316 7.48 15.30 9.63
N GLU A 317 7.05 14.05 9.72
CA GLU A 317 5.63 13.70 9.51
C GLU A 317 4.72 14.35 10.56
N LEU A 318 5.22 14.59 11.77
CA LEU A 318 4.49 15.21 12.88
C LEU A 318 4.51 16.76 12.83
N LYS A 319 5.34 17.34 11.94
CA LYS A 319 5.48 18.80 11.75
C LYS A 319 4.72 19.34 10.53
N LYS A 320 3.92 18.51 9.88
CA LYS A 320 3.16 18.94 8.70
C LYS A 320 2.22 20.09 9.01
N PRO A 321 2.11 21.10 8.13
CA PRO A 321 1.28 22.26 8.36
C PRO A 321 -0.23 21.98 8.32
N ASN A 322 -0.63 20.81 7.81
CA ASN A 322 -2.02 20.36 7.74
C ASN A 322 -2.46 19.52 8.94
N LEU A 323 -1.62 19.39 9.98
CA LEU A 323 -1.96 18.62 11.17
C LEU A 323 -1.95 19.51 12.42
N HIS A 324 -2.97 19.32 13.25
CA HIS A 324 -2.93 19.78 14.64
C HIS A 324 -2.44 18.62 15.50
N VAL A 325 -1.26 18.75 16.11
CA VAL A 325 -0.65 17.71 16.94
C VAL A 325 -0.55 18.21 18.37
N SER A 326 -1.36 17.65 19.27
CA SER A 326 -1.34 18.03 20.69
C SER A 326 -0.19 17.36 21.44
N LEU A 327 0.11 16.11 21.10
CA LEU A 327 1.23 15.34 21.66
C LEU A 327 1.94 14.57 20.55
N PRO A 328 3.09 15.08 20.06
CA PRO A 328 3.91 14.33 19.12
C PRO A 328 4.68 13.22 19.84
N VAL A 329 4.71 12.02 19.26
CA VAL A 329 5.43 10.87 19.79
C VAL A 329 6.35 10.32 18.70
N VAL A 330 7.60 10.79 18.70
CA VAL A 330 8.62 10.30 17.76
C VAL A 330 9.16 8.97 18.25
N GLY A 331 9.12 7.93 17.40
CA GLY A 331 9.65 6.62 17.71
C GLY A 331 8.91 5.48 17.02
N ASP A 332 9.42 4.26 17.21
CA ASP A 332 8.88 3.05 16.59
C ASP A 332 7.47 2.72 17.10
N ALA A 333 6.56 2.39 16.17
CA ALA A 333 5.18 2.08 16.49
C ALA A 333 5.03 0.84 17.37
N GLY A 334 5.86 -0.19 17.14
CA GLY A 334 5.86 -1.42 17.93
C GLY A 334 6.38 -1.19 19.36
N GLU A 335 7.40 -0.33 19.52
CA GLU A 335 7.87 0.08 20.84
C GLU A 335 6.75 0.78 21.61
N LEU A 336 6.06 1.74 20.97
CA LEU A 336 4.94 2.45 21.60
C LEU A 336 3.84 1.49 22.02
N ILE A 337 3.40 0.60 21.13
CA ILE A 337 2.34 -0.38 21.39
C ILE A 337 2.69 -1.25 22.61
N ARG A 338 3.87 -1.86 22.62
CA ARG A 338 4.30 -2.72 23.75
C ARG A 338 4.40 -1.96 25.06
N LYS A 339 4.88 -0.72 25.05
CA LYS A 339 4.95 0.12 26.25
C LYS A 339 3.56 0.52 26.76
N LEU A 340 2.61 0.81 25.85
CA LEU A 340 1.22 1.11 26.22
C LEU A 340 0.54 -0.11 26.86
N ILE A 341 0.74 -1.31 26.29
CA ILE A 341 0.24 -2.56 26.88
C ILE A 341 0.78 -2.73 28.31
N CYS A 342 2.10 -2.67 28.49
CA CYS A 342 2.70 -2.83 29.82
C CYS A 342 2.20 -1.80 30.84
N GLU A 343 2.01 -0.55 30.44
CA GLU A 343 1.53 0.50 31.36
C GLU A 343 0.05 0.32 31.69
N ALA A 344 -0.80 -0.07 30.72
CA ALA A 344 -2.21 -0.34 30.97
C ALA A 344 -2.39 -1.54 31.91
N GLU A 345 -1.65 -2.63 31.70
CA GLU A 345 -1.64 -3.80 32.58
C GLU A 345 -1.14 -3.48 34.00
N ARG A 346 -0.10 -2.64 34.12
CA ARG A 346 0.37 -2.15 35.42
C ARG A 346 -0.72 -1.42 36.21
N ARG A 347 -1.69 -0.83 35.50
CA ARG A 347 -2.88 -0.17 36.11
C ARG A 347 -4.04 -1.13 36.34
N GLY A 348 -3.89 -2.40 36.03
CA GLY A 348 -4.89 -3.44 36.26
C GLY A 348 -5.84 -3.64 35.07
N ALA A 349 -5.55 -3.04 33.90
CA ALA A 349 -6.33 -3.30 32.69
C ALA A 349 -5.97 -4.68 32.09
N ASP A 350 -6.97 -5.38 31.60
CA ASP A 350 -6.87 -6.63 30.85
C ASP A 350 -8.00 -6.71 29.81
N GLU A 351 -8.10 -7.79 29.06
CA GLU A 351 -9.15 -7.96 28.05
C GLU A 351 -10.59 -8.01 28.63
N LYS A 352 -10.75 -8.40 29.90
CA LYS A 352 -12.05 -8.43 30.58
C LYS A 352 -12.40 -7.10 31.28
N HIS A 353 -11.36 -6.38 31.64
CA HIS A 353 -11.46 -5.09 32.32
C HIS A 353 -10.57 -4.08 31.57
N PRO A 354 -11.01 -3.62 30.40
CA PRO A 354 -10.20 -2.71 29.58
C PRO A 354 -9.99 -1.37 30.28
N LEU A 355 -8.97 -0.64 29.87
CA LEU A 355 -8.59 0.66 30.44
C LEU A 355 -9.72 1.70 30.33
N PHE A 356 -10.35 1.77 29.16
CA PHE A 356 -11.48 2.67 28.89
C PHE A 356 -12.80 1.99 29.26
N GLN A 357 -13.59 2.63 30.11
CA GLN A 357 -14.83 2.10 30.66
C GLN A 357 -16.10 2.77 30.09
N GLY A 358 -15.96 3.53 28.99
CA GLY A 358 -17.06 4.29 28.39
C GLY A 358 -17.91 3.44 27.43
N GLU A 359 -18.70 2.52 27.95
CA GLU A 359 -19.56 1.63 27.16
C GLU A 359 -20.53 2.39 26.24
N ASP A 360 -21.07 3.52 26.65
CA ASP A 360 -21.98 4.35 25.85
C ASP A 360 -21.31 4.83 24.54
N TRP A 361 -20.01 5.17 24.58
CA TRP A 361 -19.28 5.59 23.39
C TRP A 361 -19.02 4.43 22.43
N VAL A 362 -18.61 3.30 22.95
CA VAL A 362 -18.43 2.07 22.16
C VAL A 362 -19.75 1.68 21.50
N HIS A 363 -20.83 1.69 22.27
CA HIS A 363 -22.18 1.37 21.79
C HIS A 363 -22.64 2.36 20.70
N GLN A 364 -22.42 3.66 20.89
CA GLN A 364 -22.74 4.66 19.86
C GLN A 364 -22.00 4.43 18.54
N CYS A 365 -20.73 4.07 18.61
CA CYS A 365 -19.96 3.73 17.43
C CYS A 365 -20.53 2.50 16.69
N GLN A 366 -21.01 1.49 17.43
CA GLN A 366 -21.67 0.32 16.83
C GLN A 366 -23.05 0.67 16.25
N ILE A 367 -23.81 1.59 16.87
CA ILE A 367 -25.07 2.12 16.30
C ILE A 367 -24.78 2.76 14.93
N TRP A 368 -23.77 3.62 14.81
CA TRP A 368 -23.42 4.21 13.52
C TRP A 368 -23.04 3.15 12.48
N LYS A 369 -22.25 2.14 12.87
CA LYS A 369 -21.85 1.05 12.00
C LYS A 369 -23.04 0.27 11.43
N GLN A 370 -24.08 0.06 12.24
CA GLN A 370 -25.31 -0.62 11.83
C GLN A 370 -26.23 0.29 11.02
N LYS A 371 -26.35 1.58 11.40
CA LYS A 371 -27.25 2.55 10.76
C LYS A 371 -26.78 2.96 9.37
N TYR A 372 -25.47 3.00 9.14
CA TYR A 372 -24.87 3.51 7.89
C TYR A 372 -24.00 2.46 7.20
N PRO A 373 -24.55 1.31 6.78
CA PRO A 373 -23.80 0.31 6.02
C PRO A 373 -23.39 0.91 4.66
N VAL A 374 -22.21 0.52 4.17
CA VAL A 374 -21.73 0.96 2.85
C VAL A 374 -22.55 0.29 1.75
N VAL A 375 -22.77 -1.01 1.86
CA VAL A 375 -23.56 -1.79 0.90
C VAL A 375 -25.00 -1.90 1.38
N THR A 376 -25.94 -1.60 0.50
CA THR A 376 -27.39 -1.62 0.76
C THR A 376 -28.11 -2.32 -0.38
N ALA A 377 -29.40 -2.62 -0.22
CA ALA A 377 -30.21 -3.28 -1.24
C ALA A 377 -30.17 -2.58 -2.61
N LYS A 378 -30.06 -1.24 -2.64
CA LYS A 378 -29.94 -0.47 -3.90
C LYS A 378 -28.76 -0.89 -4.78
N HIS A 379 -27.70 -1.46 -4.21
CA HIS A 379 -26.51 -1.88 -4.97
C HIS A 379 -26.73 -3.21 -5.71
N TYR A 380 -27.84 -3.91 -5.44
CA TYR A 380 -28.25 -5.11 -6.16
C TYR A 380 -29.30 -4.85 -7.24
N GLU A 381 -29.78 -3.58 -7.35
CA GLU A 381 -30.71 -3.16 -8.38
C GLU A 381 -29.99 -2.98 -9.73
N THR A 382 -30.64 -3.39 -10.82
CA THR A 382 -30.11 -3.22 -12.18
C THR A 382 -30.23 -1.76 -12.60
N ILE A 383 -29.11 -1.07 -12.70
CA ILE A 383 -29.01 0.33 -13.20
C ILE A 383 -28.78 0.34 -14.72
N GLU A 384 -28.03 -0.61 -15.22
CA GLU A 384 -27.67 -0.78 -16.64
C GLU A 384 -27.75 -2.26 -16.96
N GLU A 385 -28.48 -2.60 -18.04
CA GLU A 385 -28.64 -3.98 -18.48
C GLU A 385 -27.30 -4.62 -18.81
N GLY A 386 -27.08 -5.86 -18.37
CA GLY A 386 -25.82 -6.58 -18.55
C GLY A 386 -24.67 -6.08 -17.68
N CYS A 387 -24.97 -5.30 -16.63
CA CYS A 387 -23.97 -4.81 -15.68
C CYS A 387 -24.44 -4.99 -14.24
N THR A 388 -23.50 -5.37 -13.37
CA THR A 388 -23.68 -5.39 -11.92
C THR A 388 -23.14 -4.13 -11.26
N ASN A 389 -22.99 -4.15 -9.94
CA ASN A 389 -22.53 -3.03 -9.12
C ASN A 389 -21.25 -3.42 -8.38
N ILE A 390 -20.24 -2.55 -8.38
CA ILE A 390 -18.95 -2.84 -7.73
C ILE A 390 -19.07 -3.03 -6.21
N TYR A 391 -20.02 -2.37 -5.54
CA TYR A 391 -20.23 -2.54 -4.10
C TYR A 391 -20.88 -3.88 -3.79
N ALA A 392 -21.87 -4.31 -4.59
CA ALA A 392 -22.44 -5.65 -4.48
C ALA A 392 -21.38 -6.73 -4.73
N PHE A 393 -20.53 -6.54 -5.74
CA PHE A 393 -19.40 -7.44 -6.01
C PHE A 393 -18.48 -7.59 -4.79
N TYR A 394 -18.06 -6.50 -4.14
CA TYR A 394 -17.18 -6.60 -2.97
C TYR A 394 -17.86 -7.21 -1.74
N GLU A 395 -19.15 -7.00 -1.55
CA GLU A 395 -19.91 -7.65 -0.47
C GLU A 395 -19.94 -9.17 -0.69
N GLU A 396 -20.25 -9.63 -1.91
CA GLU A 396 -20.29 -11.07 -2.23
C GLU A 396 -18.87 -11.69 -2.22
N LEU A 397 -17.86 -10.97 -2.70
CA LEU A 397 -16.47 -11.40 -2.60
C LEU A 397 -16.03 -11.56 -1.13
N SER A 398 -16.41 -10.62 -0.26
CA SER A 398 -16.12 -10.70 1.19
C SER A 398 -16.76 -11.93 1.83
N LYS A 399 -18.00 -12.28 1.43
CA LYS A 399 -18.69 -13.48 1.92
C LYS A 399 -18.00 -14.76 1.48
N ALA A 400 -17.57 -14.81 0.22
CA ALA A 400 -16.98 -16.01 -0.40
C ALA A 400 -15.55 -16.30 0.07
N MET A 401 -14.70 -15.25 0.20
CA MET A 401 -13.32 -15.42 0.66
C MET A 401 -13.23 -15.94 2.10
N GLN A 402 -12.23 -16.78 2.38
CA GLN A 402 -12.01 -17.41 3.67
C GLN A 402 -11.06 -16.58 4.56
N GLU A 403 -11.01 -16.91 5.86
CA GLU A 403 -9.99 -16.39 6.79
C GLU A 403 -8.58 -16.69 6.27
N GLY A 404 -7.64 -15.79 6.52
CA GLY A 404 -6.24 -15.93 6.11
C GLY A 404 -5.94 -15.64 4.64
N GLU A 405 -6.95 -15.55 3.76
CA GLU A 405 -6.71 -15.32 2.33
C GLU A 405 -6.26 -13.87 2.04
N THR A 406 -5.46 -13.73 1.00
CA THR A 406 -4.94 -12.44 0.55
C THR A 406 -5.76 -11.87 -0.62
N LEU A 407 -6.26 -10.65 -0.43
CA LEU A 407 -6.87 -9.82 -1.46
C LEU A 407 -5.90 -8.72 -1.89
N MET A 408 -5.47 -8.74 -3.15
CA MET A 408 -4.75 -7.65 -3.79
C MET A 408 -5.74 -6.78 -4.57
N VAL A 409 -5.74 -5.48 -4.30
CA VAL A 409 -6.65 -4.54 -4.97
C VAL A 409 -5.85 -3.45 -5.67
N SER A 410 -6.12 -3.29 -6.98
CA SER A 410 -5.52 -2.25 -7.81
C SER A 410 -6.02 -0.85 -7.40
N VAL A 411 -5.83 0.12 -8.25
CA VAL A 411 -6.10 1.55 -8.03
C VAL A 411 -7.48 1.99 -8.56
N GLY A 412 -7.80 3.26 -8.43
CA GLY A 412 -9.03 3.85 -8.95
C GLY A 412 -10.28 3.36 -8.22
N THR A 413 -11.36 3.16 -8.96
CA THR A 413 -12.66 2.75 -8.41
C THR A 413 -12.58 1.40 -7.67
N SER A 414 -11.80 0.45 -8.17
CA SER A 414 -11.59 -0.86 -7.51
C SER A 414 -11.08 -0.68 -6.09
N ARG A 415 -10.04 0.16 -5.91
CA ARG A 415 -9.49 0.41 -4.56
C ARG A 415 -10.47 1.14 -3.66
N VAL A 416 -11.11 2.20 -4.17
CA VAL A 416 -12.01 3.00 -3.34
C VAL A 416 -13.20 2.18 -2.87
N ALA A 417 -13.92 1.51 -3.78
CA ALA A 417 -15.04 0.66 -3.43
C ALA A 417 -14.59 -0.53 -2.54
N GLY A 418 -13.46 -1.16 -2.88
CA GLY A 418 -12.89 -2.26 -2.09
C GLY A 418 -12.53 -1.84 -0.66
N SER A 419 -11.83 -0.70 -0.50
CA SER A 419 -11.50 -0.20 0.83
C SER A 419 -12.72 0.24 1.65
N GLN A 420 -13.87 0.53 1.04
CA GLN A 420 -15.11 0.87 1.73
C GLN A 420 -15.94 -0.38 2.06
N ALA A 421 -16.15 -1.25 1.07
CA ALA A 421 -17.13 -2.33 1.13
C ALA A 421 -16.56 -3.68 1.58
N PHE A 422 -15.28 -3.96 1.33
CA PHE A 422 -14.71 -5.26 1.69
C PHE A 422 -14.66 -5.45 3.21
N ARG A 423 -15.23 -6.55 3.68
CA ARG A 423 -15.26 -6.93 5.09
C ARG A 423 -14.10 -7.88 5.37
N VAL A 424 -13.11 -7.39 6.08
CA VAL A 424 -11.91 -8.14 6.45
C VAL A 424 -12.25 -9.17 7.51
N LYS A 425 -11.87 -10.42 7.28
CA LYS A 425 -11.93 -11.52 8.25
C LYS A 425 -10.57 -11.74 8.90
N LYS A 426 -10.53 -12.57 9.92
CA LYS A 426 -9.31 -12.88 10.68
C LYS A 426 -8.18 -13.37 9.76
N GLY A 427 -7.01 -12.78 9.94
CA GLY A 427 -5.80 -13.16 9.21
C GLY A 427 -5.77 -12.75 7.73
N GLN A 428 -6.85 -12.20 7.18
CA GLN A 428 -6.84 -11.74 5.79
C GLN A 428 -5.91 -10.56 5.58
N ARG A 429 -5.30 -10.50 4.38
CA ARG A 429 -4.50 -9.37 3.94
C ARG A 429 -5.25 -8.59 2.85
N PHE A 430 -5.23 -7.27 2.97
CA PHE A 430 -5.72 -6.34 1.95
C PHE A 430 -4.54 -5.52 1.42
N ILE A 431 -3.96 -5.99 0.30
CA ILE A 431 -2.76 -5.38 -0.28
C ILE A 431 -3.16 -4.38 -1.37
N THR A 432 -2.61 -3.19 -1.29
CA THR A 432 -2.77 -2.15 -2.30
C THR A 432 -1.57 -1.21 -2.29
N ASN A 433 -1.42 -0.38 -3.32
CA ASN A 433 -0.43 0.68 -3.40
C ASN A 433 -1.14 2.04 -3.24
N PRO A 434 -1.37 2.51 -1.99
CA PRO A 434 -2.28 3.62 -1.73
C PRO A 434 -1.74 5.00 -2.10
N ASN A 435 -0.44 5.26 -1.95
CA ASN A 435 0.12 6.59 -2.14
C ASN A 435 0.58 6.86 -3.56
N THR A 436 1.30 5.94 -4.19
CA THR A 436 1.69 6.07 -5.61
C THR A 436 0.50 5.82 -6.52
N ALA A 437 -0.37 4.89 -6.14
CA ALA A 437 -1.58 4.54 -6.87
C ALA A 437 -1.30 4.27 -8.36
N SER A 438 -0.19 3.60 -8.66
CA SER A 438 0.23 3.33 -10.03
C SER A 438 -0.69 2.31 -10.70
N MET A 439 -1.21 2.65 -11.87
CA MET A 439 -1.84 1.68 -12.75
C MET A 439 -0.80 0.65 -13.19
N GLY A 440 -1.23 -0.59 -13.48
CA GLY A 440 -0.34 -1.69 -13.84
C GLY A 440 0.29 -2.43 -12.65
N PHE A 441 0.00 -2.02 -11.41
CA PHE A 441 0.55 -2.67 -10.20
C PHE A 441 0.04 -4.10 -9.98
N CYS A 442 -1.17 -4.43 -10.42
CA CYS A 442 -1.88 -5.66 -10.04
C CYS A 442 -1.16 -6.96 -10.39
N LEU A 443 -0.79 -7.18 -11.65
CA LEU A 443 -0.16 -8.43 -12.09
C LEU A 443 1.24 -8.63 -11.50
N PRO A 444 2.12 -7.61 -11.49
CA PRO A 444 3.36 -7.70 -10.75
C PRO A 444 3.17 -7.99 -9.26
N ALA A 445 2.22 -7.32 -8.62
CA ALA A 445 1.97 -7.46 -7.20
C ALA A 445 1.56 -8.90 -6.82
N VAL A 446 0.61 -9.51 -7.56
CA VAL A 446 0.24 -10.91 -7.27
C VAL A 446 1.39 -11.87 -7.50
N THR A 447 2.27 -11.59 -8.47
CA THR A 447 3.50 -12.37 -8.64
C THR A 447 4.38 -12.27 -7.39
N GLY A 448 4.61 -11.07 -6.87
CA GLY A 448 5.38 -10.86 -5.64
C GLY A 448 4.76 -11.54 -4.42
N ILE A 449 3.45 -11.44 -4.25
CA ILE A 449 2.70 -12.07 -3.15
C ILE A 449 2.82 -13.60 -3.21
N CYS A 450 2.57 -14.21 -4.37
CA CYS A 450 2.68 -15.67 -4.54
C CYS A 450 4.11 -16.18 -4.33
N VAL A 451 5.13 -15.38 -4.67
CA VAL A 451 6.53 -15.73 -4.42
C VAL A 451 6.87 -15.62 -2.93
N ALA A 452 6.31 -14.63 -2.22
CA ALA A 452 6.48 -14.49 -0.78
C ALA A 452 5.87 -15.67 0.00
N HIS A 453 4.71 -16.16 -0.45
CA HIS A 453 3.93 -17.24 0.16
C HIS A 453 3.61 -18.33 -0.87
N PRO A 454 4.57 -19.22 -1.20
CA PRO A 454 4.38 -20.24 -2.21
C PRO A 454 3.24 -21.21 -1.87
N GLY A 455 2.34 -21.43 -2.84
CA GLY A 455 1.21 -22.34 -2.71
C GLY A 455 -0.08 -21.70 -2.18
N GLU A 456 -0.03 -20.50 -1.65
CA GLU A 456 -1.24 -19.76 -1.26
C GLU A 456 -1.91 -19.13 -2.48
N SER A 457 -3.25 -19.25 -2.56
CA SER A 457 -4.03 -18.59 -3.60
C SER A 457 -4.17 -17.09 -3.30
N VAL A 458 -4.06 -16.27 -4.34
CA VAL A 458 -4.20 -14.82 -4.23
C VAL A 458 -5.38 -14.34 -5.07
N VAL A 459 -6.30 -13.65 -4.42
CA VAL A 459 -7.41 -12.97 -5.11
C VAL A 459 -6.95 -11.58 -5.52
N CYS A 460 -7.14 -11.23 -6.80
CA CYS A 460 -6.76 -9.94 -7.36
C CYS A 460 -7.96 -9.23 -7.96
N VAL A 461 -8.22 -7.99 -7.58
CA VAL A 461 -9.24 -7.14 -8.19
C VAL A 461 -8.60 -5.95 -8.86
N THR A 462 -8.82 -5.80 -10.16
CA THR A 462 -8.24 -4.71 -10.97
C THR A 462 -9.24 -4.19 -11.98
N GLY A 463 -9.09 -2.94 -12.44
CA GLY A 463 -9.81 -2.43 -13.59
C GLY A 463 -9.11 -2.80 -14.90
N GLU A 464 -9.88 -2.88 -16.00
CA GLU A 464 -9.38 -3.24 -17.34
C GLU A 464 -8.24 -2.32 -17.80
N GLY A 465 -8.33 -1.04 -17.51
CA GLY A 465 -7.29 -0.09 -17.89
C GLY A 465 -6.00 -0.24 -17.09
N SER A 466 -6.08 -0.61 -15.81
CA SER A 466 -4.90 -0.89 -14.99
C SER A 466 -4.25 -2.21 -15.39
N LEU A 467 -5.07 -3.24 -15.72
CA LEU A 467 -4.60 -4.52 -16.23
C LEU A 467 -3.74 -4.34 -17.49
N GLN A 468 -4.19 -3.47 -18.41
CA GLN A 468 -3.54 -3.25 -19.71
C GLN A 468 -2.08 -2.77 -19.58
N MET A 469 -1.72 -2.05 -18.52
CA MET A 469 -0.39 -1.44 -18.40
C MET A 469 0.75 -2.42 -18.12
N ASN A 470 0.46 -3.62 -17.59
CA ASN A 470 1.43 -4.70 -17.38
C ASN A 470 0.86 -6.06 -17.80
N ILE A 471 0.04 -6.07 -18.84
CA ILE A 471 -0.70 -7.25 -19.30
C ILE A 471 0.21 -8.43 -19.67
N GLN A 472 1.44 -8.17 -20.11
CA GLN A 472 2.45 -9.18 -20.43
C GLN A 472 2.80 -10.06 -19.21
N GLU A 473 2.58 -9.58 -18.00
CA GLU A 473 2.86 -10.34 -16.77
C GLU A 473 1.85 -11.48 -16.53
N LEU A 474 0.77 -11.56 -17.30
CA LEU A 474 -0.05 -12.77 -17.38
C LEU A 474 0.81 -13.99 -17.77
N GLN A 475 1.81 -13.79 -18.67
CA GLN A 475 2.74 -14.86 -19.03
C GLN A 475 3.64 -15.25 -17.85
N THR A 476 4.07 -14.30 -17.02
CA THR A 476 4.84 -14.58 -15.80
C THR A 476 4.04 -15.45 -14.82
N ILE A 477 2.76 -15.10 -14.59
CA ILE A 477 1.84 -15.89 -13.75
C ILE A 477 1.69 -17.30 -14.31
N ARG A 478 1.45 -17.43 -15.61
CA ARG A 478 1.30 -18.71 -16.30
C ARG A 478 2.56 -19.57 -16.22
N GLN A 479 3.74 -18.98 -16.53
CA GLN A 479 5.03 -19.67 -16.51
C GLN A 479 5.36 -20.25 -15.14
N ASN A 480 5.09 -19.50 -14.08
CA ASN A 480 5.38 -19.88 -12.70
C ASN A 480 4.22 -20.65 -12.04
N ARG A 481 3.12 -20.91 -12.76
CA ARG A 481 1.92 -21.64 -12.28
C ARG A 481 1.36 -21.04 -10.99
N LEU A 482 1.33 -19.71 -10.89
CA LEU A 482 0.88 -19.03 -9.69
C LEU A 482 -0.65 -19.14 -9.55
N PRO A 483 -1.18 -19.45 -8.35
CA PRO A 483 -2.61 -19.68 -8.13
C PRO A 483 -3.37 -18.36 -7.94
N VAL A 484 -3.52 -17.58 -9.01
CA VAL A 484 -4.12 -16.25 -9.01
C VAL A 484 -5.57 -16.28 -9.46
N LYS A 485 -6.51 -15.73 -8.68
CA LYS A 485 -7.90 -15.49 -9.06
C LYS A 485 -8.08 -14.01 -9.42
N LEU A 486 -8.07 -13.73 -10.71
CA LEU A 486 -8.08 -12.37 -11.23
C LEU A 486 -9.51 -11.93 -11.59
N PHE A 487 -10.08 -11.02 -10.81
CA PHE A 487 -11.34 -10.34 -11.13
C PHE A 487 -11.04 -9.00 -11.79
N VAL A 488 -11.49 -8.83 -13.03
CA VAL A 488 -11.29 -7.62 -13.82
C VAL A 488 -12.58 -6.82 -13.87
N ILE A 489 -12.58 -5.68 -13.22
CA ILE A 489 -13.72 -4.75 -13.21
C ILE A 489 -13.76 -4.03 -14.55
N ASN A 490 -14.72 -4.39 -15.39
CA ASN A 490 -14.99 -3.75 -16.65
C ASN A 490 -16.11 -2.72 -16.50
N ASN A 491 -15.77 -1.45 -16.47
CA ASN A 491 -16.70 -0.32 -16.48
C ASN A 491 -16.53 0.56 -17.74
N GLN A 492 -16.01 -0.05 -18.81
CA GLN A 492 -15.84 0.55 -20.14
C GLN A 492 -14.90 1.77 -20.12
N GLY A 493 -13.83 1.72 -19.30
CA GLY A 493 -12.80 2.73 -19.33
C GLY A 493 -12.30 3.24 -17.97
N TYR A 494 -11.67 4.40 -17.99
CA TYR A 494 -11.12 5.06 -16.80
C TYR A 494 -12.24 5.76 -16.01
N HIS A 495 -12.97 5.00 -15.21
CA HIS A 495 -14.17 5.45 -14.54
C HIS A 495 -13.96 6.67 -13.62
N SER A 496 -12.87 6.70 -12.84
CA SER A 496 -12.55 7.85 -11.97
C SER A 496 -12.34 9.14 -12.79
N ILE A 497 -11.72 9.01 -13.97
CA ILE A 497 -11.50 10.15 -14.90
C ILE A 497 -12.82 10.56 -15.55
N ARG A 498 -13.66 9.58 -15.93
CA ARG A 498 -15.02 9.86 -16.43
C ARG A 498 -15.81 10.70 -15.44
N GLN A 499 -15.86 10.32 -14.16
CA GLN A 499 -16.55 11.07 -13.13
C GLN A 499 -15.99 12.49 -12.96
N THR A 500 -14.66 12.65 -13.00
CA THR A 500 -14.02 13.96 -12.92
C THR A 500 -14.38 14.84 -14.11
N GLN A 501 -14.27 14.32 -15.33
CA GLN A 501 -14.59 15.09 -16.53
C GLN A 501 -16.06 15.50 -16.56
N GLN A 502 -16.98 14.60 -16.23
CA GLN A 502 -18.42 14.89 -16.16
C GLN A 502 -18.77 15.94 -15.08
N SER A 503 -17.97 16.03 -14.01
CA SER A 503 -18.21 16.96 -12.91
C SER A 503 -17.70 18.38 -13.19
N TYR A 504 -16.62 18.52 -13.95
CA TYR A 504 -15.90 19.79 -14.08
C TYR A 504 -15.79 20.34 -15.50
N PHE A 505 -16.03 19.53 -16.54
CA PHE A 505 -15.78 19.92 -17.92
C PHE A 505 -16.99 19.65 -18.80
N ALA A 506 -17.09 20.45 -19.87
CA ALA A 506 -18.12 20.24 -20.89
C ALA A 506 -17.77 19.04 -21.80
N PRO A 507 -18.77 18.28 -22.29
CA PRO A 507 -18.55 17.23 -23.27
C PRO A 507 -17.93 17.78 -24.58
N PRO A 508 -17.24 16.92 -25.37
CA PRO A 508 -17.13 15.46 -25.22
C PRO A 508 -16.07 15.04 -24.19
N LEU A 509 -16.22 13.82 -23.66
CA LEU A 509 -15.17 13.17 -22.86
C LEU A 509 -13.96 12.86 -23.72
N VAL A 510 -12.74 12.87 -23.14
CA VAL A 510 -11.47 12.58 -23.82
C VAL A 510 -10.65 11.57 -23.04
N GLY A 511 -10.04 10.59 -23.73
CA GLY A 511 -9.13 9.61 -23.15
C GLY A 511 -9.73 8.73 -22.05
N VAL A 512 -11.03 8.47 -22.09
CA VAL A 512 -11.74 7.73 -21.04
C VAL A 512 -11.92 6.25 -21.37
N GLY A 513 -12.28 5.98 -22.61
CA GLY A 513 -12.62 4.64 -23.08
C GLY A 513 -13.46 4.70 -24.35
N GLU A 514 -14.26 3.67 -24.63
CA GLU A 514 -15.08 3.60 -25.86
C GLU A 514 -16.02 4.79 -26.04
N GLU A 515 -16.55 5.33 -24.96
CA GLU A 515 -17.44 6.49 -24.97
C GLU A 515 -16.76 7.75 -25.54
N SER A 516 -15.47 7.93 -25.29
CA SER A 516 -14.67 9.04 -25.82
C SER A 516 -14.21 8.80 -27.26
N ARG A 517 -14.31 7.57 -27.78
CA ARG A 517 -13.94 7.12 -29.14
C ARG A 517 -12.45 7.31 -29.51
N ASP A 518 -11.59 7.50 -28.51
CA ASP A 518 -10.15 7.73 -28.66
C ASP A 518 -9.32 6.71 -27.87
N LEU A 519 -9.96 5.83 -27.11
CA LEU A 519 -9.35 4.77 -26.32
C LEU A 519 -10.26 3.54 -26.26
N SER A 520 -9.68 2.34 -26.33
CA SER A 520 -10.37 1.06 -26.14
C SER A 520 -9.50 0.07 -25.41
N PHE A 521 -10.10 -1.01 -24.92
CA PHE A 521 -9.42 -2.10 -24.22
C PHE A 521 -9.64 -3.43 -24.96
N PRO A 522 -8.73 -4.41 -24.79
CA PRO A 522 -8.87 -5.70 -25.46
C PRO A 522 -10.06 -6.49 -24.93
N ASP A 523 -10.58 -7.34 -25.79
CA ASP A 523 -11.59 -8.36 -25.47
C ASP A 523 -10.94 -9.45 -24.58
N LEU A 524 -11.30 -9.49 -23.31
CA LEU A 524 -10.71 -10.41 -22.33
C LEU A 524 -11.17 -11.86 -22.54
N GLU A 525 -12.34 -12.11 -23.13
CA GLU A 525 -12.79 -13.44 -23.48
C GLU A 525 -11.86 -14.12 -24.50
N LYS A 526 -11.27 -13.32 -25.40
CA LYS A 526 -10.26 -13.79 -26.35
C LYS A 526 -8.85 -13.79 -25.78
N LEU A 527 -8.54 -12.81 -24.95
CA LEU A 527 -7.20 -12.61 -24.42
C LEU A 527 -6.83 -13.63 -23.34
N ALA A 528 -7.70 -13.92 -22.39
CA ALA A 528 -7.43 -14.83 -21.29
C ALA A 528 -7.04 -16.24 -21.78
N PRO A 529 -7.78 -16.87 -22.71
CA PRO A 529 -7.37 -18.15 -23.28
C PRO A 529 -6.05 -18.11 -24.07
N ALA A 530 -5.70 -16.97 -24.70
CA ALA A 530 -4.41 -16.81 -25.39
C ALA A 530 -3.22 -16.93 -24.44
N TYR A 531 -3.37 -16.51 -23.19
CA TYR A 531 -2.40 -16.75 -22.11
C TYR A 531 -2.61 -18.08 -21.37
N GLY A 532 -3.63 -18.86 -21.75
CA GLY A 532 -3.93 -20.17 -21.14
C GLY A 532 -4.67 -20.08 -19.81
N PHE A 533 -5.44 -19.02 -19.58
CA PHE A 533 -6.31 -18.87 -18.42
C PHE A 533 -7.74 -19.32 -18.71
N THR A 534 -8.41 -19.88 -17.72
CA THR A 534 -9.85 -20.07 -17.75
C THR A 534 -10.53 -18.72 -17.63
N TYR A 535 -11.52 -18.45 -18.48
CA TYR A 535 -12.31 -17.23 -18.49
C TYR A 535 -13.72 -17.44 -17.96
N ARG A 536 -14.20 -16.50 -17.15
CA ARG A 536 -15.59 -16.36 -16.74
C ARG A 536 -16.01 -14.89 -16.84
N ALA A 537 -17.32 -14.65 -16.90
CA ALA A 537 -17.90 -13.31 -16.88
C ALA A 537 -19.06 -13.24 -15.89
N ILE A 538 -19.29 -12.05 -15.33
CA ILE A 538 -20.43 -11.70 -14.46
C ILE A 538 -21.10 -10.48 -15.06
N HIS A 539 -22.39 -10.58 -15.38
CA HIS A 539 -23.19 -9.51 -15.97
C HIS A 539 -24.33 -9.04 -15.06
N HIS A 540 -24.80 -9.89 -14.16
CA HIS A 540 -25.95 -9.59 -13.31
C HIS A 540 -25.63 -9.83 -11.84
N ALA A 541 -26.30 -9.10 -10.95
CA ALA A 541 -26.07 -9.19 -9.51
C ALA A 541 -26.37 -10.58 -8.94
N GLU A 542 -27.35 -11.27 -9.52
CA GLU A 542 -27.77 -12.62 -9.13
C GLU A 542 -26.68 -13.66 -9.40
N GLU A 543 -25.78 -13.42 -10.35
CA GLU A 543 -24.68 -14.33 -10.70
C GLU A 543 -23.51 -14.23 -9.73
N LEU A 544 -23.39 -13.10 -9.00
CA LEU A 544 -22.24 -12.81 -8.15
C LEU A 544 -21.89 -13.95 -7.17
N PRO A 545 -22.83 -14.49 -6.36
CA PRO A 545 -22.48 -15.48 -5.35
C PRO A 545 -21.93 -16.78 -5.94
N ASP A 546 -22.52 -17.24 -7.03
CA ASP A 546 -22.20 -18.56 -7.62
C ASP A 546 -20.93 -18.47 -8.47
N VAL A 547 -20.80 -17.46 -9.36
CA VAL A 547 -19.62 -17.32 -10.22
C VAL A 547 -18.37 -16.96 -9.41
N ILE A 548 -18.49 -16.09 -8.39
CA ILE A 548 -17.35 -15.79 -7.50
C ILE A 548 -16.88 -17.07 -6.82
N ARG A 549 -17.78 -17.88 -6.26
CA ARG A 549 -17.41 -19.14 -5.61
C ARG A 549 -16.77 -20.11 -6.61
N GLU A 550 -17.35 -20.29 -7.78
CA GLU A 550 -16.78 -21.12 -8.85
C GLU A 550 -15.34 -20.70 -9.17
N VAL A 551 -15.09 -19.40 -9.37
CA VAL A 551 -13.75 -18.88 -9.69
C VAL A 551 -12.76 -19.09 -8.55
N LEU A 552 -13.18 -18.90 -7.30
CA LEU A 552 -12.30 -19.10 -6.13
C LEU A 552 -11.92 -20.57 -5.96
N GLU A 553 -12.81 -21.49 -6.29
CA GLU A 553 -12.61 -22.94 -6.18
C GLU A 553 -11.84 -23.56 -7.36
N MET A 554 -11.66 -22.84 -8.48
CA MET A 554 -10.92 -23.36 -9.64
C MET A 554 -9.47 -23.69 -9.28
N ASP A 555 -8.95 -24.77 -9.85
CA ASP A 555 -7.53 -25.07 -9.78
C ASP A 555 -6.71 -24.07 -10.63
N GLY A 556 -5.57 -23.60 -10.07
CA GLY A 556 -4.64 -22.71 -10.75
C GLY A 556 -5.17 -21.29 -10.96
N ALA A 557 -4.71 -20.64 -12.03
CA ALA A 557 -5.05 -19.26 -12.33
C ALA A 557 -6.31 -19.13 -13.20
N ALA A 558 -7.18 -18.17 -12.87
CA ALA A 558 -8.41 -17.89 -13.60
C ALA A 558 -8.62 -16.37 -13.77
N VAL A 559 -9.32 -15.97 -14.82
CA VAL A 559 -9.74 -14.60 -15.10
C VAL A 559 -11.26 -14.54 -15.11
N CYS A 560 -11.82 -13.67 -14.28
CA CYS A 560 -13.25 -13.38 -14.24
C CYS A 560 -13.46 -11.90 -14.57
N GLU A 561 -14.15 -11.62 -15.65
CA GLU A 561 -14.53 -10.26 -16.02
C GLU A 561 -15.85 -9.90 -15.37
N VAL A 562 -15.86 -8.82 -14.59
CA VAL A 562 -17.04 -8.34 -13.87
C VAL A 562 -17.52 -7.06 -14.54
N TYR A 563 -18.60 -7.15 -15.28
CA TYR A 563 -19.22 -6.00 -15.94
C TYR A 563 -19.95 -5.13 -14.92
N VAL A 564 -19.43 -3.92 -14.74
CA VAL A 564 -19.91 -2.97 -13.74
C VAL A 564 -20.44 -1.71 -14.42
N THR A 565 -21.61 -1.27 -14.00
CA THR A 565 -22.22 -0.07 -14.57
C THR A 565 -21.32 1.16 -14.46
N LYS A 566 -21.16 1.86 -15.58
CA LYS A 566 -20.42 3.13 -15.64
C LYS A 566 -21.12 4.29 -14.94
N TYR A 567 -22.38 4.12 -14.53
CA TYR A 567 -23.16 5.12 -13.81
C TYR A 567 -23.01 5.00 -12.29
N GLN A 568 -22.30 3.99 -11.80
CA GLN A 568 -22.01 3.83 -10.37
C GLN A 568 -21.18 5.00 -9.85
N LYS A 569 -21.71 5.68 -8.85
CA LYS A 569 -20.98 6.73 -8.13
C LYS A 569 -20.16 6.12 -7.00
N THR A 570 -19.04 6.76 -6.68
CA THR A 570 -18.29 6.46 -5.44
C THR A 570 -19.08 7.03 -4.27
N GLU A 571 -19.56 6.16 -3.37
CA GLU A 571 -20.42 6.50 -2.22
C GLU A 571 -20.09 5.60 -1.02
N PRO A 572 -19.92 6.17 0.19
CA PRO A 572 -19.87 7.61 0.51
C PRO A 572 -18.52 8.24 0.13
N LYS A 573 -18.49 9.54 -0.08
CA LYS A 573 -17.26 10.33 -0.27
C LYS A 573 -17.43 11.77 0.18
N THR A 574 -16.35 12.44 0.55
CA THR A 574 -16.38 13.90 0.69
C THR A 574 -16.61 14.56 -0.67
N SER A 575 -17.39 15.59 -0.70
CA SER A 575 -17.74 16.32 -1.93
C SER A 575 -17.96 17.79 -1.62
N ALA A 576 -17.95 18.63 -2.66
CA ALA A 576 -18.41 20.00 -2.52
C ALA A 576 -19.93 20.01 -2.34
N LYS A 577 -20.43 20.89 -1.46
CA LYS A 577 -21.83 21.14 -1.17
C LYS A 577 -22.18 22.58 -1.53
N LYS A 578 -23.32 22.79 -2.16
CA LYS A 578 -23.86 24.12 -2.42
C LYS A 578 -24.64 24.57 -1.21
N LEU A 579 -24.25 25.69 -0.59
CA LEU A 579 -24.96 26.29 0.54
C LEU A 579 -26.18 27.08 0.07
N GLU A 580 -27.05 27.48 1.02
CA GLU A 580 -28.29 28.24 0.72
C GLU A 580 -28.00 29.57 0.05
N ASP A 581 -26.89 30.24 0.34
CA ASP A 581 -26.44 31.48 -0.29
C ASP A 581 -25.88 31.28 -1.72
N GLY A 582 -25.86 30.03 -2.22
CA GLY A 582 -25.36 29.67 -3.54
C GLY A 582 -23.86 29.43 -3.61
N SER A 583 -23.10 29.65 -2.54
CA SER A 583 -21.66 29.38 -2.49
C SER A 583 -21.37 27.88 -2.47
N MET A 584 -20.20 27.50 -3.01
CA MET A 584 -19.70 26.11 -2.98
C MET A 584 -18.66 25.98 -1.88
N VAL A 585 -18.86 25.01 -0.98
CA VAL A 585 -17.88 24.67 0.06
C VAL A 585 -17.50 23.20 -0.01
N SER A 586 -16.27 22.87 0.33
CA SER A 586 -15.92 21.47 0.56
C SER A 586 -16.55 21.01 1.86
N ALA A 587 -17.34 19.93 1.83
CA ALA A 587 -17.95 19.39 3.02
C ALA A 587 -16.87 18.82 3.98
N PRO A 588 -17.06 18.95 5.30
CA PRO A 588 -16.19 18.31 6.29
C PRO A 588 -16.36 16.78 6.22
N LEU A 589 -15.44 16.05 6.88
CA LEU A 589 -15.42 14.58 6.82
C LEU A 589 -16.72 13.92 7.36
N GLU A 590 -17.41 14.55 8.30
CA GLU A 590 -18.67 14.06 8.85
C GLU A 590 -19.85 14.17 7.89
N ASP A 591 -19.82 15.12 6.92
CA ASP A 591 -20.91 15.27 5.95
C ASP A 591 -20.50 14.78 4.55
N MET A 592 -20.56 13.48 4.36
CA MET A 592 -20.22 12.81 3.11
C MET A 592 -21.40 12.81 2.13
N TYR A 593 -21.09 12.82 0.82
CA TYR A 593 -22.09 12.54 -0.23
C TYR A 593 -22.41 11.01 -0.26
N PRO A 594 -23.69 10.62 -0.44
CA PRO A 594 -24.92 11.44 -0.48
C PRO A 594 -25.15 12.15 0.85
N PHE A 595 -25.41 13.47 0.83
CA PHE A 595 -25.55 14.26 2.05
C PHE A 595 -26.73 13.80 2.89
N LEU A 596 -26.54 13.76 4.21
CA LEU A 596 -27.64 13.52 5.15
C LEU A 596 -28.53 14.77 5.25
N ASP A 597 -29.74 14.57 5.72
CA ASP A 597 -30.57 15.66 6.22
C ASP A 597 -29.83 16.41 7.33
N GLN A 598 -29.99 17.75 7.38
CA GLN A 598 -29.28 18.60 8.32
C GLN A 598 -29.52 18.19 9.79
N LYS A 599 -30.77 17.87 10.10
CA LYS A 599 -31.14 17.43 11.45
C LYS A 599 -30.50 16.07 11.79
N GLU A 600 -30.51 15.14 10.84
CA GLU A 600 -29.85 13.84 11.02
C GLU A 600 -28.33 13.99 11.18
N LEU A 601 -27.69 14.91 10.44
CA LEU A 601 -26.28 15.20 10.62
C LEU A 601 -26.01 15.75 12.02
N GLU A 602 -26.76 16.73 12.47
CA GLU A 602 -26.64 17.34 13.80
C GLU A 602 -26.86 16.31 14.94
N GLU A 603 -27.81 15.41 14.80
CA GLU A 603 -28.07 14.34 15.77
C GLU A 603 -26.89 13.35 15.92
N ASN A 604 -26.04 13.23 14.89
CA ASN A 604 -24.84 12.37 14.92
C ASN A 604 -23.59 13.11 15.43
N MET A 605 -23.69 14.40 15.76
CA MET A 605 -22.53 15.19 16.19
C MET A 605 -22.60 15.55 17.68
N TYR A 606 -21.51 15.27 18.40
CA TYR A 606 -21.29 15.68 19.79
C TYR A 606 -20.54 17.01 19.89
N ILE A 607 -20.09 17.53 18.74
CA ILE A 607 -19.36 18.78 18.63
C ILE A 607 -20.05 19.68 17.60
N PRO A 608 -19.90 21.00 17.68
CA PRO A 608 -20.47 21.91 16.69
C PRO A 608 -19.96 21.62 15.28
N LEU A 609 -20.81 21.79 14.28
CA LEU A 609 -20.38 21.82 12.88
C LEU A 609 -19.45 23.03 12.63
N PRO A 610 -18.56 22.98 11.62
CA PRO A 610 -17.67 24.10 11.30
C PRO A 610 -18.46 25.38 11.00
N LYS A 611 -17.98 26.54 11.47
CA LYS A 611 -18.68 27.83 11.34
C LYS A 611 -19.02 28.26 9.91
N LYS A 612 -18.35 27.71 8.92
CA LYS A 612 -18.58 27.99 7.48
C LYS A 612 -19.51 26.98 6.83
N TYR A 613 -20.11 26.11 7.63
CA TYR A 613 -20.94 24.99 7.22
C TYR A 613 -22.33 25.06 7.90
#